data_4f6206bbbbabd2c2b1a3ab175e9471d6
#
_entry.id   4f6206bbbbabd2c2b1a3ab175e9471d6
#
_cell.length_a   1.000
_cell.length_b   1.000
_cell.length_c   1.000
_cell.angle_alpha   90.00
_cell.angle_beta   90.00
_cell.angle_gamma   90.00
#
_symmetry.space_group_name_H-M   'P 1'
#
loop_
_entity.id
_entity.type
_entity.pdbx_description
1 polymer ?
#
loop_
_entity_poly.entity_id
_entity_poly.type
_entity_poly.pdbx_seq_one_letter_code
_entity_poly.pdbx_strand_id
1 'polypeptide(L)'
;MLQDVACRSSDVAPNVATTEMRATGCKTPERSYSLRAESYNSMIKSFIAAAAATVALAGSAVAGPIYVNAERNDGFTGSSHGGAINEVHVGVEGALTPTISGYAQAGPAYLQPSVGDGEVEFSGKAGASVALGESTSAYGEVSFVTGDSDNSYGIKTGIKHSF
;
A
#
# COMPACT_ATOMS: atom_id res chain seq x y z
N MET A 1 2.30 25.38 9.82
CA MET A 1 3.13 26.18 10.76
C MET A 1 3.53 25.26 11.88
N LEU A 2 4.67 24.61 11.71
CA LEU A 2 5.31 23.78 12.73
C LEU A 2 6.21 24.69 13.57
N GLN A 3 5.96 24.74 14.86
CA GLN A 3 6.85 25.41 15.81
C GLN A 3 7.85 24.38 16.33
N ASP A 4 9.11 24.53 15.90
CA ASP A 4 10.25 23.89 16.51
C ASP A 4 10.40 24.33 17.96
N VAL A 5 10.23 23.40 18.90
CA VAL A 5 10.66 23.60 20.28
C VAL A 5 12.07 23.02 20.41
N ALA A 6 13.06 23.86 20.14
CA ALA A 6 14.44 23.56 20.41
C ALA A 6 14.72 23.63 21.92
N CYS A 7 15.12 22.53 22.52
CA CYS A 7 15.76 22.52 23.82
C CYS A 7 17.16 23.16 23.67
N ARG A 8 17.28 24.40 24.06
CA ARG A 8 18.54 25.15 24.06
C ARG A 8 19.34 24.78 25.32
N SER A 9 20.43 24.08 25.13
CA SER A 9 21.48 23.93 26.14
C SER A 9 22.19 25.28 26.28
N SER A 10 22.06 25.93 27.41
CA SER A 10 22.86 27.11 27.77
C SER A 10 23.99 26.67 28.69
N ASP A 11 25.20 26.85 28.20
CA ASP A 11 26.44 26.79 28.98
C ASP A 11 26.40 27.77 30.17
N VAL A 12 26.57 27.26 31.37
CA VAL A 12 26.89 28.07 32.53
C VAL A 12 28.08 27.44 33.27
N ALA A 13 29.11 28.25 33.42
CA ALA A 13 30.36 27.99 34.10
C ALA A 13 30.17 27.74 35.63
N PRO A 14 31.20 27.17 36.29
CA PRO A 14 31.04 26.58 37.61
C PRO A 14 31.21 27.61 38.74
N ASN A 15 30.26 27.60 39.69
CA ASN A 15 30.61 27.88 41.09
C ASN A 15 29.44 27.57 42.06
N VAL A 16 29.76 26.68 42.99
CA VAL A 16 29.40 26.62 44.41
C VAL A 16 27.91 26.48 44.81
N ALA A 17 27.74 25.46 45.64
CA ALA A 17 26.72 25.21 46.65
C ALA A 17 25.60 24.19 46.30
N THR A 18 25.76 23.06 46.96
CA THR A 18 24.76 22.04 47.24
C THR A 18 23.36 22.59 47.52
N THR A 19 22.43 22.27 46.59
CA THR A 19 21.00 22.25 46.90
C THR A 19 20.37 21.16 46.02
N GLU A 20 19.62 20.28 46.63
CA GLU A 20 18.90 19.16 46.05
C GLU A 20 18.17 19.56 44.77
N MET A 21 18.59 19.06 43.61
CA MET A 21 17.84 19.13 42.38
C MET A 21 16.78 18.04 42.38
N ARG A 22 15.58 18.42 42.74
CA ARG A 22 14.37 17.66 42.49
C ARG A 22 14.23 17.46 40.99
N ALA A 23 14.48 16.25 40.53
CA ALA A 23 14.28 15.87 39.15
C ALA A 23 12.79 15.99 38.81
N THR A 24 12.39 17.10 38.18
CA THR A 24 11.11 17.21 37.50
C THR A 24 11.20 16.37 36.24
N GLY A 25 10.54 15.20 36.30
CA GLY A 25 10.55 14.22 35.22
C GLY A 25 10.03 14.83 33.92
N CYS A 26 10.88 14.79 32.90
CA CYS A 26 10.48 14.98 31.53
C CYS A 26 9.56 13.79 31.17
N LYS A 27 8.25 14.01 31.19
CA LYS A 27 7.28 12.99 30.75
C LYS A 27 7.42 12.84 29.25
N THR A 28 8.09 11.78 28.82
CA THR A 28 8.05 11.32 27.43
C THR A 28 6.59 11.05 27.05
N PRO A 29 6.10 11.51 25.90
CA PRO A 29 4.76 11.20 25.45
C PRO A 29 4.70 9.79 24.89
N GLU A 30 4.50 8.79 25.75
CA GLU A 30 4.27 7.39 25.34
C GLU A 30 2.89 7.13 24.71
N ARG A 31 2.09 8.17 24.45
CA ARG A 31 0.68 8.02 24.09
C ARG A 31 0.38 7.94 22.61
N SER A 32 1.35 8.17 21.73
CA SER A 32 1.07 8.22 20.29
C SER A 32 1.15 6.89 19.55
N TYR A 33 1.88 5.91 20.09
CA TYR A 33 2.08 4.62 19.42
C TYR A 33 0.90 3.66 19.54
N SER A 34 0.15 3.67 20.64
CA SER A 34 -0.97 2.74 20.86
C SER A 34 -2.19 3.06 19.98
N LEU A 35 -2.49 4.33 19.78
CA LEU A 35 -3.63 4.76 18.95
C LEU A 35 -3.42 4.47 17.47
N ARG A 36 -2.17 4.51 16.99
CA ARG A 36 -1.81 4.20 15.61
C ARG A 36 -1.97 2.71 15.30
N ALA A 37 -1.55 1.85 16.23
CA ALA A 37 -1.68 0.41 16.08
C ALA A 37 -3.14 -0.08 16.08
N GLU A 38 -4.02 0.54 16.86
CA GLU A 38 -5.45 0.19 16.88
C GLU A 38 -6.17 0.63 15.62
N SER A 39 -5.84 1.80 15.07
CA SER A 39 -6.38 2.29 13.79
C SER A 39 -5.97 1.38 12.64
N TYR A 40 -4.72 0.94 12.60
CA TYR A 40 -4.18 0.05 11.59
C TYR A 40 -4.88 -1.33 11.60
N ASN A 41 -5.05 -1.93 12.78
CA ASN A 41 -5.77 -3.19 12.93
C ASN A 41 -7.26 -3.10 12.54
N SER A 42 -7.90 -1.97 12.77
CA SER A 42 -9.29 -1.73 12.37
C SER A 42 -9.43 -1.62 10.84
N MET A 43 -8.51 -0.92 10.19
CA MET A 43 -8.47 -0.81 8.73
C MET A 43 -8.24 -2.18 8.06
N ILE A 44 -7.24 -2.94 8.50
CA ILE A 44 -6.96 -4.27 7.92
C ILE A 44 -8.19 -5.19 8.02
N LYS A 45 -8.89 -5.21 9.16
CA LYS A 45 -10.11 -6.01 9.33
C LYS A 45 -11.22 -5.59 8.38
N SER A 46 -11.39 -4.29 8.17
CA SER A 46 -12.39 -3.76 7.24
C SER A 46 -12.05 -4.08 5.79
N PHE A 47 -10.78 -4.05 5.39
CA PHE A 47 -10.34 -4.39 4.04
C PHE A 47 -10.40 -5.89 3.75
N ILE A 48 -10.05 -6.75 4.71
CA ILE A 48 -10.23 -8.21 4.57
C ILE A 48 -11.71 -8.55 4.40
N ALA A 49 -12.60 -7.90 5.13
CA ALA A 49 -14.04 -8.07 4.97
C ALA A 49 -14.56 -7.57 3.62
N ALA A 50 -14.04 -6.44 3.11
CA ALA A 50 -14.41 -5.90 1.80
C ALA A 50 -13.90 -6.77 0.65
N ALA A 51 -12.67 -7.28 0.73
CA ALA A 51 -12.11 -8.21 -0.26
C ALA A 51 -12.88 -9.54 -0.29
N ALA A 52 -13.25 -10.08 0.88
CA ALA A 52 -14.07 -11.27 0.98
C ALA A 52 -15.50 -11.04 0.41
N ALA A 53 -16.06 -9.85 0.61
CA ALA A 53 -17.38 -9.49 0.08
C ALA A 53 -17.39 -9.33 -1.44
N THR A 54 -16.32 -8.80 -2.04
CA THR A 54 -16.22 -8.71 -3.51
C THR A 54 -16.08 -10.07 -4.18
N VAL A 55 -15.39 -11.01 -3.56
CA VAL A 55 -15.29 -12.41 -4.04
C VAL A 55 -16.66 -13.11 -3.92
N ALA A 56 -17.44 -12.81 -2.88
CA ALA A 56 -18.78 -13.40 -2.69
C ALA A 56 -19.85 -12.81 -3.61
N LEU A 57 -19.69 -11.54 -4.05
CA LEU A 57 -20.62 -10.87 -4.97
C LEU A 57 -20.34 -11.18 -6.45
N ALA A 58 -19.14 -11.65 -6.79
CA ALA A 58 -18.86 -12.28 -8.07
C ALA A 58 -19.54 -13.64 -8.07
N GLY A 59 -20.85 -13.63 -8.30
CA GLY A 59 -21.68 -14.82 -8.27
C GLY A 59 -21.08 -15.95 -9.10
N SER A 60 -21.52 -17.16 -8.83
CA SER A 60 -21.08 -18.47 -9.34
C SER A 60 -20.87 -18.60 -10.88
N ALA A 61 -21.10 -17.55 -11.64
CA ALA A 61 -20.86 -17.48 -13.09
C ALA A 61 -19.41 -17.08 -13.45
N VAL A 62 -18.60 -16.59 -12.51
CA VAL A 62 -17.23 -16.10 -12.75
C VAL A 62 -16.21 -16.81 -11.85
N ALA A 63 -16.57 -17.92 -11.25
CA ALA A 63 -15.68 -18.70 -10.41
C ALA A 63 -14.59 -19.39 -11.25
N GLY A 64 -13.66 -18.59 -11.77
CA GLY A 64 -12.36 -19.05 -12.21
C GLY A 64 -11.49 -19.43 -11.00
N PRO A 65 -10.29 -19.97 -11.23
CA PRO A 65 -9.41 -20.38 -10.15
C PRO A 65 -9.02 -19.18 -9.27
N ILE A 66 -9.00 -19.42 -7.98
CA ILE A 66 -8.36 -18.51 -7.02
C ILE A 66 -6.85 -18.68 -7.20
N TYR A 67 -6.14 -17.57 -7.25
CA TYR A 67 -4.67 -17.57 -7.37
C TYR A 67 -4.01 -16.66 -6.33
N VAL A 68 -2.74 -16.88 -6.11
CA VAL A 68 -1.86 -15.97 -5.37
C VAL A 68 -0.87 -15.38 -6.37
N ASN A 69 -0.74 -14.06 -6.37
CA ASN A 69 0.24 -13.34 -7.18
C ASN A 69 1.24 -12.65 -6.24
N ALA A 70 2.53 -12.83 -6.52
CA ALA A 70 3.60 -12.10 -5.86
C ALA A 70 4.40 -11.36 -6.93
N GLU A 71 4.51 -10.05 -6.80
CA GLU A 71 5.22 -9.23 -7.77
C GLU A 71 6.07 -8.16 -7.09
N ARG A 72 7.09 -7.72 -7.81
CA ARG A 72 7.93 -6.60 -7.43
C ARG A 72 8.00 -5.62 -8.60
N ASN A 73 7.72 -4.37 -8.31
CA ASN A 73 7.80 -3.27 -9.26
C ASN A 73 8.87 -2.28 -8.81
N ASP A 74 9.96 -2.15 -9.55
CA ASP A 74 11.03 -1.21 -9.29
C ASP A 74 10.89 0.01 -10.21
N GLY A 75 10.88 1.22 -9.62
CA GLY A 75 10.84 2.47 -10.35
C GLY A 75 12.25 3.04 -10.59
N PHE A 76 12.51 3.51 -11.80
CA PHE A 76 13.77 4.16 -12.15
C PHE A 76 13.52 5.50 -12.84
N THR A 77 14.38 6.47 -12.56
CA THR A 77 14.45 7.74 -13.31
C THR A 77 15.87 7.89 -13.84
N GLY A 78 16.05 7.67 -15.13
CA GLY A 78 17.38 7.49 -15.72
C GLY A 78 18.08 6.26 -15.14
N SER A 79 19.26 6.43 -14.54
CA SER A 79 19.99 5.38 -13.84
C SER A 79 19.72 5.33 -12.33
N SER A 80 18.93 6.23 -11.81
CA SER A 80 18.64 6.32 -10.37
C SER A 80 17.43 5.45 -10.02
N HIS A 81 17.61 4.55 -9.04
CA HIS A 81 16.52 3.78 -8.47
C HIS A 81 15.64 4.67 -7.59
N GLY A 82 14.35 4.75 -7.90
CA GLY A 82 13.38 5.61 -7.22
C GLY A 82 12.63 4.92 -6.08
N GLY A 83 12.75 3.59 -5.98
CA GLY A 83 12.06 2.78 -4.99
C GLY A 83 11.45 1.52 -5.60
N ALA A 84 10.90 0.67 -4.76
CA ALA A 84 10.24 -0.57 -5.16
C ALA A 84 8.93 -0.78 -4.40
N ILE A 85 8.00 -1.47 -5.03
CA ILE A 85 6.77 -1.97 -4.41
C ILE A 85 6.78 -3.48 -4.53
N ASN A 86 6.70 -4.16 -3.39
CA ASN A 86 6.57 -5.62 -3.33
C ASN A 86 5.13 -5.94 -2.92
N GLU A 87 4.39 -6.65 -3.76
CA GLU A 87 2.97 -6.94 -3.57
C GLU A 87 2.74 -8.44 -3.48
N VAL A 88 1.85 -8.85 -2.59
CA VAL A 88 1.35 -10.22 -2.51
C VAL A 88 -0.17 -10.17 -2.50
N HIS A 89 -0.79 -10.62 -3.56
CA HIS A 89 -2.24 -10.57 -3.75
C HIS A 89 -2.87 -11.95 -3.79
N VAL A 90 -4.07 -12.04 -3.27
CA VAL A 90 -5.01 -13.12 -3.57
C VAL A 90 -6.01 -12.58 -4.60
N GLY A 91 -6.22 -13.33 -5.65
CA GLY A 91 -7.09 -12.92 -6.75
C GLY A 91 -7.98 -14.03 -7.27
N VAL A 92 -8.92 -13.59 -8.09
CA VAL A 92 -9.78 -14.46 -8.90
C VAL A 92 -9.73 -13.97 -10.33
N GLU A 93 -9.76 -14.90 -11.28
CA GLU A 93 -9.86 -14.58 -12.71
C GLU A 93 -10.88 -15.49 -13.37
N GLY A 94 -11.45 -15.07 -14.46
CA GLY A 94 -12.39 -15.91 -15.19
C GLY A 94 -12.97 -15.26 -16.43
N ALA A 95 -13.68 -16.06 -17.20
CA ALA A 95 -14.42 -15.59 -18.36
C ALA A 95 -15.75 -14.96 -17.89
N LEU A 96 -15.92 -13.67 -18.17
CA LEU A 96 -17.18 -12.96 -17.97
C LEU A 96 -18.20 -13.25 -19.08
N THR A 97 -17.68 -13.40 -20.31
CA THR A 97 -18.38 -13.82 -21.50
C THR A 97 -17.43 -14.66 -22.37
N PRO A 98 -17.89 -15.30 -23.45
CA PRO A 98 -16.99 -16.03 -24.36
C PRO A 98 -15.85 -15.19 -24.94
N THR A 99 -16.01 -13.85 -24.97
CA THR A 99 -15.03 -12.93 -25.55
C THR A 99 -14.39 -11.99 -24.53
N ILE A 100 -14.88 -11.97 -23.28
CA ILE A 100 -14.40 -11.09 -22.23
C ILE A 100 -13.91 -11.93 -21.06
N SER A 101 -12.67 -11.75 -20.65
CA SER A 101 -12.11 -12.25 -19.40
C SER A 101 -11.83 -11.09 -18.45
N GLY A 102 -11.89 -11.37 -17.16
CA GLY A 102 -11.59 -10.38 -16.13
C GLY A 102 -10.91 -11.01 -14.94
N TYR A 103 -10.25 -10.19 -14.15
CA TYR A 103 -9.65 -10.57 -12.88
C TYR A 103 -9.77 -9.44 -11.86
N ALA A 104 -9.69 -9.81 -10.61
CA ALA A 104 -9.54 -8.88 -9.48
C ALA A 104 -8.63 -9.52 -8.44
N GLN A 105 -7.72 -8.74 -7.89
CA GLN A 105 -6.77 -9.19 -6.88
C GLN A 105 -6.50 -8.09 -5.87
N ALA A 106 -6.20 -8.47 -4.63
CA ALA A 106 -5.87 -7.52 -3.59
C ALA A 106 -5.01 -8.17 -2.49
N GLY A 107 -4.26 -7.36 -1.77
CA GLY A 107 -3.43 -7.82 -0.67
C GLY A 107 -2.45 -6.77 -0.16
N PRO A 108 -1.55 -7.17 0.74
CA PRO A 108 -0.53 -6.28 1.27
C PRO A 108 0.51 -5.90 0.21
N ALA A 109 0.97 -4.65 0.30
CA ALA A 109 2.06 -4.09 -0.47
C ALA A 109 3.11 -3.52 0.48
N TYR A 110 4.37 -3.84 0.27
CA TYR A 110 5.49 -3.23 0.98
C TYR A 110 6.15 -2.20 0.05
N LEU A 111 5.98 -0.93 0.40
CA LEU A 111 6.57 0.19 -0.30
C LEU A 111 7.98 0.41 0.25
N GLN A 112 8.96 0.35 -0.61
CA GLN A 112 10.37 0.54 -0.28
C GLN A 112 10.91 1.76 -1.05
N PRO A 113 10.87 2.98 -0.48
CA PRO A 113 11.45 4.15 -1.11
C PRO A 113 12.97 4.00 -1.24
N SER A 114 13.59 4.74 -2.16
CA SER A 114 15.06 4.76 -2.30
C SER A 114 15.77 5.42 -1.12
N VAL A 115 15.05 6.24 -0.34
CA VAL A 115 15.52 6.95 0.85
C VAL A 115 14.42 6.97 1.89
N GLY A 116 14.74 6.60 3.12
CA GLY A 116 13.76 6.52 4.23
C GLY A 116 13.35 5.09 4.55
N ASP A 117 12.41 4.97 5.47
CA ASP A 117 11.87 3.70 5.93
C ASP A 117 10.78 3.20 4.98
N GLY A 118 10.68 1.88 4.84
CA GLY A 118 9.62 1.25 4.06
C GLY A 118 8.32 1.15 4.87
N GLU A 119 7.20 1.13 4.17
CA GLU A 119 5.85 1.08 4.75
C GLU A 119 5.06 -0.10 4.20
N VAL A 120 4.17 -0.67 5.04
CA VAL A 120 3.25 -1.72 4.62
C VAL A 120 1.88 -1.08 4.39
N GLU A 121 1.43 -1.18 3.16
CA GLU A 121 0.18 -0.64 2.67
C GLU A 121 -0.73 -1.75 2.13
N PHE A 122 -1.91 -1.39 1.70
CA PHE A 122 -2.83 -2.29 1.01
C PHE A 122 -2.93 -1.89 -0.46
N SER A 123 -2.89 -2.87 -1.34
CA SER A 123 -3.02 -2.64 -2.78
C SER A 123 -4.05 -3.57 -3.42
N GLY A 124 -4.53 -3.18 -4.59
CA GLY A 124 -5.43 -3.99 -5.36
C GLY A 124 -5.43 -3.61 -6.83
N LYS A 125 -5.77 -4.59 -7.67
CA LYS A 125 -5.83 -4.47 -9.12
C LYS A 125 -7.08 -5.17 -9.64
N ALA A 126 -7.72 -4.56 -10.62
CA ALA A 126 -8.81 -5.19 -11.37
C ALA A 126 -8.63 -4.90 -12.85
N GLY A 127 -8.79 -5.91 -13.67
CA GLY A 127 -8.60 -5.78 -15.10
C GLY A 127 -9.57 -6.62 -15.90
N ALA A 128 -9.71 -6.24 -17.16
CA ALA A 128 -10.47 -7.00 -18.14
C ALA A 128 -9.77 -7.01 -19.49
N SER A 129 -9.99 -8.05 -20.25
CA SER A 129 -9.52 -8.19 -21.62
C SER A 129 -10.67 -8.62 -22.51
N VAL A 130 -10.73 -8.02 -23.70
CA VAL A 130 -11.76 -8.30 -24.71
C VAL A 130 -11.09 -8.83 -25.96
N ALA A 131 -11.46 -10.03 -26.39
CA ALA A 131 -11.01 -10.57 -27.66
C ALA A 131 -11.69 -9.79 -28.82
N LEU A 132 -10.88 -9.16 -29.66
CA LEU A 132 -11.32 -8.42 -30.86
C LEU A 132 -11.27 -9.28 -32.13
N GLY A 133 -10.65 -10.46 -32.03
CA GLY A 133 -10.48 -11.45 -33.08
C GLY A 133 -9.65 -12.61 -32.59
N GLU A 134 -9.30 -13.55 -33.47
CA GLU A 134 -8.56 -14.77 -33.10
C GLU A 134 -7.16 -14.48 -32.52
N SER A 135 -6.53 -13.40 -32.98
CA SER A 135 -5.16 -13.04 -32.59
C SER A 135 -5.03 -11.70 -31.90
N THR A 136 -6.14 -10.97 -31.69
CA THR A 136 -6.08 -9.60 -31.16
C THR A 136 -7.01 -9.45 -29.95
N SER A 137 -6.50 -8.84 -28.89
CA SER A 137 -7.28 -8.46 -27.72
C SER A 137 -6.96 -7.03 -27.28
N ALA A 138 -7.95 -6.33 -26.75
CA ALA A 138 -7.76 -5.12 -25.98
C ALA A 138 -7.85 -5.43 -24.50
N TYR A 139 -7.07 -4.73 -23.66
CA TYR A 139 -7.12 -4.91 -22.21
C TYR A 139 -7.07 -3.57 -21.47
N GLY A 140 -7.62 -3.57 -20.28
CA GLY A 140 -7.56 -2.46 -19.34
C GLY A 140 -7.41 -2.98 -17.92
N GLU A 141 -6.66 -2.25 -17.11
CA GLU A 141 -6.42 -2.52 -15.69
C GLU A 141 -6.52 -1.22 -14.91
N VAL A 142 -7.14 -1.24 -13.76
CA VAL A 142 -7.08 -0.20 -12.74
C VAL A 142 -6.39 -0.76 -11.52
N SER A 143 -5.57 0.03 -10.87
CA SER A 143 -4.86 -0.33 -9.65
C SER A 143 -4.98 0.77 -8.61
N PHE A 144 -4.84 0.42 -7.34
CA PHE A 144 -4.72 1.36 -6.26
C PHE A 144 -3.72 0.84 -5.22
N VAL A 145 -3.09 1.76 -4.51
CA VAL A 145 -2.28 1.50 -3.32
C VAL A 145 -2.67 2.55 -2.29
N THR A 146 -2.94 2.12 -1.07
CA THR A 146 -3.20 3.04 0.04
C THR A 146 -1.90 3.75 0.44
N GLY A 147 -2.02 4.86 1.12
CA GLY A 147 -0.90 5.59 1.71
C GLY A 147 -1.38 6.41 2.90
N ASP A 148 -0.48 6.71 3.80
CA ASP A 148 -0.77 7.44 5.05
C ASP A 148 -1.44 8.81 4.83
N SER A 149 -1.07 9.50 3.75
CA SER A 149 -1.61 10.83 3.40
C SER A 149 -2.56 10.77 2.23
N ASP A 150 -2.18 10.09 1.16
CA ASP A 150 -2.91 10.01 -0.10
C ASP A 150 -2.82 8.61 -0.70
N ASN A 151 -3.91 8.15 -1.31
CA ASN A 151 -3.93 6.92 -2.07
C ASN A 151 -3.39 7.15 -3.48
N SER A 152 -2.67 6.17 -4.01
CA SER A 152 -2.19 6.16 -5.39
C SER A 152 -3.10 5.32 -6.27
N TYR A 153 -3.38 5.81 -7.48
CA TYR A 153 -4.21 5.12 -8.47
C TYR A 153 -3.47 4.99 -9.78
N GLY A 154 -3.61 3.85 -10.44
CA GLY A 154 -3.03 3.58 -11.74
C GLY A 154 -4.07 3.09 -12.74
N ILE A 155 -3.89 3.46 -14.00
CA ILE A 155 -4.69 2.93 -15.11
C ILE A 155 -3.71 2.46 -16.19
N LYS A 156 -3.91 1.24 -16.67
CA LYS A 156 -3.15 0.65 -17.77
C LYS A 156 -4.13 0.18 -18.84
N THR A 157 -3.88 0.55 -20.08
CA THR A 157 -4.67 0.09 -21.23
C THR A 157 -3.74 -0.31 -22.37
N GLY A 158 -4.17 -1.25 -23.19
CA GLY A 158 -3.35 -1.67 -24.31
C GLY A 158 -4.08 -2.61 -25.27
N ILE A 159 -3.41 -2.89 -26.37
CA ILE A 159 -3.82 -3.86 -27.38
C ILE A 159 -2.70 -4.88 -27.49
N LYS A 160 -3.04 -6.16 -27.47
CA LYS A 160 -2.14 -7.29 -27.69
C LYS A 160 -2.51 -7.97 -28.99
N HIS A 161 -1.52 -8.13 -29.88
CA HIS A 161 -1.65 -8.92 -31.11
C HIS A 161 -0.65 -10.09 -31.05
N SER A 162 -1.12 -11.28 -31.36
CA SER A 162 -0.29 -12.51 -31.45
C SER A 162 -0.17 -12.90 -32.90
N PHE A 163 1.02 -13.30 -33.36
CA PHE A 163 1.32 -13.69 -34.73
C PHE A 163 1.38 -15.21 -34.85
#